data_e741b22bf4cea2e2e291de4ba923f325
#
_entry.id   e741b22bf4cea2e2e291de4ba923f325
#
_cell.length_a   1.000
_cell.length_b   1.000
_cell.length_c   1.000
_cell.angle_alpha   90.00
_cell.angle_beta   90.00
_cell.angle_gamma   90.00
#
_symmetry.space_group_name_H-M   'P 1'
#
loop_
_entity.id
_entity.type
_entity.pdbx_description
1 polymer ?
#
loop_
_entity_poly.entity_id
_entity_poly.type
_entity_poly.pdbx_seq_one_letter_code
_entity_poly.pdbx_strand_id
1 'polypeptide(L)'
;TFRTGSADLDIGAAPVLGEVRDALLADPSLRLRLVGHTDTTGSAAVNGPLSVRRAEAVRAWLAANGVGADRLAAEGRGPGEPIADNATEAGRALNRRVQATRVQ
;
A
#
# COMPACT_ATOMS: atom_id res chain seq x y z
N THR A 1 6.59 -3.36 0.48
CA THR A 1 7.37 -3.09 -0.73
C THR A 1 6.86 -3.90 -1.91
N PHE A 2 6.86 -3.31 -3.07
CA PHE A 2 6.43 -3.93 -4.31
C PHE A 2 7.57 -3.93 -5.32
N ARG A 3 7.57 -4.93 -6.19
CA ARG A 3 8.48 -4.94 -7.33
C ARG A 3 8.10 -3.84 -8.31
N THR A 4 9.05 -3.37 -9.11
CA THR A 4 8.78 -2.41 -10.18
C THR A 4 7.68 -2.93 -11.10
N GLY A 5 6.68 -2.11 -11.37
CA GLY A 5 5.56 -2.44 -12.25
C GLY A 5 4.58 -3.48 -11.73
N SER A 6 4.72 -3.94 -10.48
CA SER A 6 3.87 -4.99 -9.91
C SER A 6 3.00 -4.47 -8.76
N ALA A 7 1.78 -4.98 -8.68
CA ALA A 7 0.89 -4.82 -7.53
C ALA A 7 0.79 -6.11 -6.70
N ASP A 8 1.62 -7.12 -6.97
CA ASP A 8 1.67 -8.34 -6.18
C ASP A 8 2.36 -8.07 -4.84
N LEU A 9 1.75 -8.54 -3.76
CA LEU A 9 2.33 -8.41 -2.44
C LEU A 9 3.60 -9.24 -2.33
N ASP A 10 4.65 -8.62 -1.79
CA ASP A 10 5.89 -9.29 -1.49
C ASP A 10 5.67 -10.26 -0.33
N ILE A 11 6.31 -11.43 -0.38
CA ILE A 11 6.21 -12.43 0.67
C ILE A 11 6.68 -11.89 2.03
N GLY A 12 7.61 -10.92 2.02
CA GLY A 12 8.07 -10.24 3.23
C GLY A 12 7.06 -9.26 3.83
N ALA A 13 5.98 -8.94 3.13
CA ALA A 13 4.96 -8.01 3.63
C ALA A 13 4.00 -8.66 4.65
N ALA A 14 3.86 -9.98 4.64
CA ALA A 14 2.87 -10.68 5.46
C ALA A 14 3.00 -10.41 6.98
N PRO A 15 4.21 -10.36 7.59
CA PRO A 15 4.32 -10.05 9.03
C PRO A 15 3.79 -8.67 9.39
N VAL A 16 4.10 -7.64 8.58
CA VAL A 16 3.63 -6.26 8.81
C VAL A 16 2.13 -6.18 8.62
N LEU A 17 1.59 -6.82 7.57
CA LEU A 17 0.15 -6.86 7.33
C LEU A 17 -0.58 -7.59 8.45
N GLY A 18 0.03 -8.62 9.03
CA GLY A 18 -0.52 -9.31 10.19
C GLY A 18 -0.68 -8.42 11.41
N GLU A 19 0.30 -7.54 11.67
CA GLU A 19 0.21 -6.55 12.75
C GLU A 19 -0.92 -5.56 12.51
N VAL A 20 -1.07 -5.07 11.29
CA VAL A 20 -2.16 -4.15 10.91
C VAL A 20 -3.51 -4.84 11.06
N ARG A 21 -3.64 -6.08 10.59
CA ARG A 21 -4.85 -6.88 10.77
C ARG A 21 -5.22 -7.02 12.24
N ASP A 22 -4.26 -7.36 13.09
CA ASP A 22 -4.51 -7.58 14.51
C ASP A 22 -4.99 -6.30 15.20
N ALA A 23 -4.42 -5.15 14.85
CA ALA A 23 -4.88 -3.86 15.36
C ALA A 23 -6.33 -3.56 14.95
N LEU A 24 -6.69 -3.84 13.69
CA LEU A 24 -8.05 -3.64 13.19
C LEU A 24 -9.06 -4.58 13.83
N LEU A 25 -8.66 -5.83 14.09
CA LEU A 25 -9.54 -6.80 14.77
C LEU A 25 -9.73 -6.46 16.25
N ALA A 26 -8.71 -5.88 16.90
CA ALA A 26 -8.78 -5.49 18.30
C ALA A 26 -9.62 -4.23 18.52
N ASP A 27 -9.72 -3.35 17.55
CA ASP A 27 -10.50 -2.11 17.62
C ASP A 27 -11.51 -2.02 16.49
N PRO A 28 -12.78 -2.41 16.73
CA PRO A 28 -13.81 -2.40 15.68
C PRO A 28 -14.12 -1.00 15.11
N SER A 29 -13.78 0.07 15.82
CA SER A 29 -14.02 1.44 15.36
C SER A 29 -12.91 1.97 14.46
N LEU A 30 -11.77 1.31 14.40
CA LEU A 30 -10.62 1.75 13.62
C LEU A 30 -10.90 1.62 12.13
N ARG A 31 -10.66 2.72 11.40
CA ARG A 31 -10.73 2.77 9.95
C ARG A 31 -9.43 3.28 9.40
N LEU A 32 -8.99 2.72 8.28
CA LEU A 32 -7.72 3.08 7.65
C LEU A 32 -7.93 3.53 6.21
N ARG A 33 -7.13 4.52 5.81
CA ARG A 33 -6.91 4.86 4.42
C ARG A 33 -5.60 4.21 4.00
N LEU A 34 -5.67 3.41 2.95
CA LEU A 34 -4.51 2.74 2.36
C LEU A 34 -4.09 3.53 1.13
N VAL A 35 -2.90 4.09 1.15
CA VAL A 35 -2.39 4.94 0.08
C VAL A 35 -1.22 4.26 -0.60
N GLY A 36 -1.41 3.88 -1.86
CA GLY A 36 -0.37 3.26 -2.67
C GLY A 36 0.54 4.30 -3.30
N HIS A 37 1.81 3.95 -3.40
CA HIS A 37 2.85 4.79 -3.99
C HIS A 37 3.69 4.00 -4.98
N THR A 38 4.34 4.72 -5.88
CA THR A 38 5.28 4.16 -6.84
C THR A 38 6.61 4.92 -6.78
N ASP A 39 7.65 4.33 -7.38
CA ASP A 39 8.83 5.09 -7.74
C ASP A 39 8.59 5.88 -9.04
N THR A 40 9.61 6.52 -9.60
CA THR A 40 9.49 7.31 -10.82
C THR A 40 9.74 6.50 -12.11
N THR A 41 9.92 5.19 -12.02
CA THR A 41 10.13 4.33 -13.18
C THR A 41 8.84 4.21 -13.99
N GLY A 42 8.92 4.48 -15.29
CA GLY A 42 7.75 4.45 -16.17
C GLY A 42 7.01 5.78 -16.24
N SER A 43 5.84 5.76 -16.87
CA SER A 43 5.03 6.96 -17.09
C SER A 43 4.00 7.18 -15.98
N ALA A 44 3.53 8.41 -15.86
CA ALA A 44 2.42 8.74 -14.95
C ALA A 44 1.15 7.96 -15.30
N ALA A 45 0.91 7.70 -16.59
CA ALA A 45 -0.24 6.92 -17.04
C ALA A 45 -0.22 5.47 -16.52
N VAL A 46 0.97 4.91 -16.26
CA VAL A 46 1.15 3.58 -15.67
C VAL A 46 1.15 3.65 -14.15
N ASN A 47 1.87 4.62 -13.58
CA ASN A 47 2.11 4.69 -12.14
C ASN A 47 0.87 5.12 -11.33
N GLY A 48 0.02 5.96 -11.88
CA GLY A 48 -1.23 6.32 -11.22
C GLY A 48 -2.10 5.10 -10.92
N PRO A 49 -2.55 4.35 -11.95
CA PRO A 49 -3.33 3.13 -11.75
C PRO A 49 -2.58 2.05 -10.96
N LEU A 50 -1.26 1.92 -11.12
CA LEU A 50 -0.47 0.96 -10.37
C LEU A 50 -0.49 1.24 -8.87
N SER A 51 -0.40 2.52 -8.48
CA SER A 51 -0.46 2.89 -7.06
C SER A 51 -1.81 2.53 -6.44
N VAL A 52 -2.90 2.69 -7.18
CA VAL A 52 -4.23 2.26 -6.72
C VAL A 52 -4.28 0.74 -6.57
N ARG A 53 -3.77 -0.02 -7.54
CA ARG A 53 -3.75 -1.49 -7.47
C ARG A 53 -2.94 -2.00 -6.29
N ARG A 54 -1.85 -1.32 -5.92
CA ARG A 54 -1.06 -1.66 -4.74
C ARG A 54 -1.87 -1.49 -3.46
N ALA A 55 -2.60 -0.39 -3.32
CA ALA A 55 -3.49 -0.16 -2.18
C ALA A 55 -4.62 -1.19 -2.14
N GLU A 56 -5.20 -1.50 -3.30
CA GLU A 56 -6.26 -2.53 -3.42
C GLU A 56 -5.74 -3.93 -3.06
N ALA A 57 -4.50 -4.26 -3.37
CA ALA A 57 -3.90 -5.54 -3.00
C ALA A 57 -3.81 -5.70 -1.48
N VAL A 58 -3.42 -4.64 -0.77
CA VAL A 58 -3.39 -4.62 0.70
C VAL A 58 -4.80 -4.75 1.27
N ARG A 59 -5.74 -4.00 0.72
CA ARG A 59 -7.15 -4.06 1.14
C ARG A 59 -7.72 -5.47 0.98
N ALA A 60 -7.47 -6.10 -0.17
CA ALA A 60 -7.93 -7.46 -0.44
C ALA A 60 -7.33 -8.47 0.53
N TRP A 61 -6.05 -8.34 0.86
CA TRP A 61 -5.40 -9.22 1.84
C TRP A 61 -6.06 -9.09 3.21
N LEU A 62 -6.29 -7.86 3.68
CA LEU A 62 -6.93 -7.61 4.96
C LEU A 62 -8.36 -8.15 4.98
N ALA A 63 -9.11 -7.95 3.91
CA ALA A 63 -10.48 -8.47 3.79
C ALA A 63 -10.50 -10.00 3.82
N ALA A 64 -9.55 -10.65 3.16
CA ALA A 64 -9.41 -12.11 3.18
C ALA A 64 -9.02 -12.64 4.57
N ASN A 65 -8.47 -11.80 5.42
CA ASN A 65 -8.04 -12.16 6.77
C ASN A 65 -8.95 -11.62 7.89
N GLY A 66 -10.20 -11.34 7.56
CA GLY A 66 -11.25 -11.09 8.55
C GLY A 66 -11.57 -9.61 8.81
N VAL A 67 -10.94 -8.68 8.10
CA VAL A 67 -11.24 -7.24 8.25
C VAL A 67 -12.32 -6.83 7.26
N GLY A 68 -13.41 -6.21 7.73
CA GLY A 68 -14.47 -5.71 6.85
C GLY A 68 -13.94 -4.68 5.85
N ALA A 69 -14.21 -4.88 4.56
CA ALA A 69 -13.70 -4.01 3.51
C ALA A 69 -14.23 -2.57 3.60
N ASP A 70 -15.38 -2.37 4.24
CA ASP A 70 -15.98 -1.06 4.48
C ASP A 70 -15.20 -0.21 5.49
N ARG A 71 -14.26 -0.82 6.22
CA ARG A 71 -13.36 -0.12 7.15
C ARG A 71 -12.07 0.36 6.49
N LEU A 72 -11.88 0.06 5.21
CA LEU A 72 -10.66 0.30 4.47
C LEU A 72 -10.98 1.10 3.21
N ALA A 73 -10.32 2.24 3.05
CA ALA A 73 -10.35 3.01 1.81
C ALA A 73 -9.01 2.83 1.09
N ALA A 74 -9.03 2.63 -0.21
CA ALA A 74 -7.81 2.47 -1.00
C ALA A 74 -7.70 3.61 -2.02
N GLU A 75 -6.55 4.27 -2.06
CA GLU A 75 -6.25 5.30 -3.04
C GLU A 75 -4.80 5.23 -3.49
N GLY A 76 -4.47 5.91 -4.58
CA GLY A 76 -3.12 5.95 -5.12
C GLY A 76 -2.64 7.37 -5.32
N ARG A 77 -1.35 7.58 -5.06
CA ARG A 77 -0.68 8.88 -5.24
C ARG A 77 0.39 8.84 -6.33
N GLY A 78 0.60 7.69 -6.99
CA GLY A 78 1.64 7.53 -7.98
C GLY A 78 3.02 7.85 -7.40
N PRO A 79 3.92 8.49 -8.16
CA PRO A 79 5.27 8.83 -7.71
C PRO A 79 5.35 10.20 -7.00
N GLY A 80 4.24 10.86 -6.73
CA GLY A 80 4.20 12.26 -6.29
C GLY A 80 4.65 12.52 -4.85
N GLU A 81 4.74 11.47 -4.02
CA GLU A 81 5.11 11.61 -2.60
C GLU A 81 6.23 10.64 -2.22
N PRO A 82 7.46 10.83 -2.73
CA PRO A 82 8.57 9.96 -2.42
C PRO A 82 9.04 10.14 -0.97
N ILE A 83 9.49 9.05 -0.35
CA ILE A 83 10.13 9.08 0.97
C ILE A 83 11.64 8.83 0.89
N ALA A 84 12.15 8.50 -0.29
CA ALA A 84 13.55 8.19 -0.52
C ALA A 84 13.99 8.64 -1.91
N ASP A 85 15.28 8.55 -2.19
CA ASP A 85 15.87 9.00 -3.45
C ASP A 85 15.49 8.04 -4.59
N ASN A 86 14.81 8.55 -5.62
CA ASN A 86 14.47 7.79 -6.82
C ASN A 86 15.66 7.55 -7.76
N ALA A 87 16.81 8.18 -7.51
CA ALA A 87 18.02 7.98 -8.30
C ALA A 87 18.70 6.63 -7.99
N THR A 88 18.40 6.01 -6.85
CA THR A 88 18.97 4.72 -6.45
C THR A 88 17.89 3.65 -6.43
N GLU A 89 18.27 2.37 -6.67
CA GLU A 89 17.31 1.26 -6.56
C GLU A 89 16.84 1.07 -5.13
N ALA A 90 17.73 1.25 -4.15
CA ALA A 90 17.34 1.17 -2.75
C ALA A 90 16.27 2.20 -2.39
N GLY A 91 16.44 3.44 -2.86
CA GLY A 91 15.46 4.51 -2.64
C GLY A 91 14.15 4.25 -3.39
N ARG A 92 14.22 3.78 -4.65
CA ARG A 92 13.03 3.42 -5.42
C ARG A 92 12.24 2.31 -4.75
N ALA A 93 12.92 1.30 -4.21
CA ALA A 93 12.26 0.21 -3.49
C ALA A 93 11.45 0.72 -2.29
N LEU A 94 11.98 1.67 -1.54
CA LEU A 94 11.28 2.29 -0.42
C LEU A 94 10.05 3.10 -0.88
N ASN A 95 10.10 3.67 -2.08
CA ASN A 95 8.98 4.42 -2.64
C ASN A 95 7.85 3.53 -3.17
N ARG A 96 8.13 2.27 -3.50
CA ARG A 96 7.11 1.28 -3.90
C ARG A 96 6.43 0.70 -2.65
N ARG A 97 5.48 1.47 -2.11
CA ARG A 97 4.89 1.15 -0.81
C ARG A 97 3.38 1.45 -0.76
N VAL A 98 2.76 0.94 0.30
CA VAL A 98 1.41 1.35 0.73
C VAL A 98 1.53 1.87 2.16
N GLN A 99 1.01 3.06 2.40
CA GLN A 99 0.94 3.66 3.73
C GLN A 99 -0.49 3.53 4.26
N ALA A 100 -0.60 3.14 5.52
CA ALA A 100 -1.88 3.08 6.22
C ALA A 100 -2.00 4.28 7.16
N THR A 101 -3.07 5.06 6.98
CA THR A 101 -3.34 6.25 7.78
C THR A 101 -4.68 6.08 8.47
N ARG A 102 -4.73 6.36 9.76
CA ARG A 102 -5.97 6.30 10.53
C ARG A 102 -6.93 7.39 10.04
N VAL A 103 -8.17 7.00 9.80
CA VAL A 103 -9.27 7.90 9.46
C VAL A 103 -10.10 8.12 10.71
N GLN A 104 -10.35 9.37 10.98
CA GLN A 104 -11.18 9.76 12.14
C GLN A 104 -12.60 10.10 11.73
#